data_0dd15b548794fcadf599f27b6b2e0d19
#
_entry.id   0dd15b548794fcadf599f27b6b2e0d19
#
_cell.length_a   1.000
_cell.length_b   1.000
_cell.length_c   1.000
_cell.angle_alpha   90.00
_cell.angle_beta   90.00
_cell.angle_gamma   90.00
#
_symmetry.space_group_name_H-M   'P 1'
#
loop_
_entity.id
_entity.type
_entity.pdbx_description
1 polymer ?
#
loop_
_entity_poly.entity_id
_entity_poly.type
_entity_poly.pdbx_seq_one_letter_code
_entity_poly.pdbx_strand_id
1 'polypeptide(L)'
;NYFVLLALLPKMMDAKFITTYEKNNTKLNAITQSGLEVLVYFQNRIPEFFVKKIDDYIRDNKEELLSSQIKKQAHYSMQGDSSYLVNLVIIKGRQNVLNVNVNVDTEDEAKAMCDKWHRDYENKYSQIMDIINS
;
A
#
# COMPACT_ATOMS: atom_id res chain seq x y z
N ASN A 1 -23.00 -9.88 11.96
CA ASN A 1 -23.11 -9.33 13.31
C ASN A 1 -21.73 -8.91 13.79
N TYR A 2 -21.57 -7.62 14.17
CA TYR A 2 -20.32 -7.00 14.63
C TYR A 2 -19.71 -7.75 15.83
N PHE A 3 -20.53 -8.19 16.77
CA PHE A 3 -20.07 -8.93 17.96
C PHE A 3 -19.48 -10.30 17.61
N VAL A 4 -20.00 -10.97 16.60
CA VAL A 4 -19.45 -12.24 16.11
C VAL A 4 -18.07 -12.01 15.48
N LEU A 5 -17.90 -10.95 14.69
CA LEU A 5 -16.62 -10.57 14.13
C LEU A 5 -15.57 -10.27 15.20
N LEU A 6 -15.93 -9.49 16.22
CA LEU A 6 -15.04 -9.19 17.35
C LEU A 6 -14.60 -10.45 18.12
N ALA A 7 -15.48 -11.44 18.22
CA ALA A 7 -15.15 -12.72 18.88
C ALA A 7 -14.28 -13.64 18.00
N LEU A 8 -14.37 -13.53 16.67
CA LEU A 8 -13.63 -14.36 15.73
C LEU A 8 -12.24 -13.83 15.42
N LEU A 9 -12.06 -12.51 15.37
CA LEU A 9 -10.78 -11.89 15.02
C LEU A 9 -9.60 -12.39 15.88
N PRO A 10 -9.70 -12.45 17.23
CA PRO A 10 -8.62 -12.98 18.05
C PRO A 10 -8.29 -14.44 17.73
N LYS A 11 -9.30 -15.26 17.47
CA LYS A 11 -9.12 -16.68 17.11
C LYS A 11 -8.41 -16.84 15.77
N MET A 12 -8.71 -15.98 14.80
CA MET A 12 -8.06 -15.98 13.49
C MET A 12 -6.60 -15.49 13.60
N MET A 13 -6.31 -14.57 14.53
CA MET A 13 -4.96 -14.12 14.83
C MET A 13 -4.14 -15.21 15.51
N ASP A 14 -4.70 -15.89 16.51
CA ASP A 14 -4.07 -17.03 17.20
C ASP A 14 -3.76 -18.19 16.24
N ALA A 15 -4.66 -18.45 15.30
CA ALA A 15 -4.47 -19.41 14.22
C ALA A 15 -3.50 -18.93 13.11
N LYS A 16 -2.98 -17.70 13.21
CA LYS A 16 -2.08 -17.06 12.24
C LYS A 16 -2.68 -16.91 10.83
N PHE A 17 -3.99 -16.81 10.72
CA PHE A 17 -4.67 -16.53 9.45
C PHE A 17 -4.71 -15.05 9.13
N ILE A 18 -4.68 -14.22 10.17
CA ILE A 18 -4.64 -12.76 10.09
C ILE A 18 -3.49 -12.26 10.94
N THR A 19 -2.85 -11.20 10.50
CA THR A 19 -1.89 -10.43 11.27
C THR A 19 -2.37 -8.99 11.40
N THR A 20 -1.98 -8.34 12.48
CA THR A 20 -2.23 -6.92 12.69
C THR A 20 -0.94 -6.14 12.54
N TYR A 21 -0.98 -5.03 11.85
CA TYR A 21 0.13 -4.08 11.75
C TYR A 21 -0.39 -2.66 11.93
N GLU A 22 0.49 -1.77 12.30
CA GLU A 22 0.17 -0.36 12.50
C GLU A 22 0.72 0.46 11.34
N LYS A 23 -0.12 1.33 10.80
CA LYS A 23 0.24 2.29 9.76
C LYS A 23 -0.44 3.62 10.04
N ASN A 24 0.35 4.70 10.13
CA ASN A 24 -0.16 6.06 10.41
C ASN A 24 -1.08 6.11 11.65
N ASN A 25 -0.66 5.51 12.77
CA ASN A 25 -1.43 5.38 14.01
C ASN A 25 -2.78 4.65 13.86
N THR A 26 -2.95 3.91 12.78
CA THR A 26 -4.15 3.08 12.54
C THR A 26 -3.75 1.62 12.54
N LYS A 27 -4.45 0.82 13.35
CA LYS A 27 -4.29 -0.64 13.34
C LYS A 27 -5.04 -1.22 12.16
N LEU A 28 -4.32 -1.95 11.32
CA LEU A 28 -4.82 -2.62 10.14
C LEU A 28 -4.67 -4.13 10.30
N ASN A 29 -5.62 -4.87 9.77
CA ASN A 29 -5.55 -6.32 9.69
C ASN A 29 -5.21 -6.74 8.25
N ALA A 30 -4.34 -7.73 8.11
CA ALA A 30 -4.01 -8.32 6.83
C ALA A 30 -4.12 -9.84 6.91
N ILE A 31 -4.59 -10.44 5.82
CA ILE A 31 -4.57 -11.89 5.68
C ILE A 31 -3.13 -12.38 5.49
N THR A 32 -2.76 -13.46 6.15
CA THR A 32 -1.46 -14.11 5.98
C THR A 32 -1.48 -15.09 4.82
N GLN A 33 -0.31 -15.63 4.45
CA GLN A 33 -0.23 -16.69 3.44
C GLN A 33 -1.06 -17.92 3.86
N SER A 34 -0.94 -18.35 5.12
CA SER A 34 -1.76 -19.45 5.65
C SER A 34 -3.26 -19.14 5.63
N GLY A 35 -3.63 -17.89 5.91
CA GLY A 35 -5.01 -17.43 5.80
C GLY A 35 -5.54 -17.49 4.37
N LEU A 36 -4.74 -17.12 3.38
CA LEU A 36 -5.09 -17.23 1.96
C LEU A 36 -5.31 -18.68 1.54
N GLU A 37 -4.42 -19.58 1.93
CA GLU A 37 -4.54 -21.02 1.61
C GLU A 37 -5.84 -21.61 2.18
N VAL A 38 -6.16 -21.29 3.43
CA VAL A 38 -7.42 -21.71 4.06
C VAL A 38 -8.63 -21.12 3.33
N LEU A 39 -8.58 -19.83 2.97
CA LEU A 39 -9.65 -19.17 2.23
C LEU A 39 -9.88 -19.83 0.87
N VAL A 40 -8.83 -20.10 0.11
CA VAL A 40 -8.93 -20.79 -1.19
C VAL A 40 -9.53 -22.18 -1.04
N TYR A 41 -9.13 -22.93 0.00
CA TYR A 41 -9.66 -24.26 0.25
C TYR A 41 -11.16 -24.27 0.58
N PHE A 42 -11.62 -23.27 1.35
CA PHE A 42 -13.02 -23.19 1.81
C PHE A 42 -13.90 -22.22 1.02
N GLN A 43 -13.37 -21.52 0.01
CA GLN A 43 -14.12 -20.50 -0.73
C GLN A 43 -15.46 -20.97 -1.29
N ASN A 44 -15.52 -22.26 -1.75
CA ASN A 44 -16.74 -22.85 -2.30
C ASN A 44 -17.82 -23.15 -1.24
N ARG A 45 -17.47 -23.02 0.05
CA ARG A 45 -18.42 -23.19 1.17
C ARG A 45 -18.99 -21.84 1.64
N ILE A 46 -18.48 -20.73 1.11
CA ILE A 46 -19.02 -19.41 1.41
C ILE A 46 -20.30 -19.25 0.60
N PRO A 47 -21.44 -18.99 1.25
CA PRO A 47 -22.68 -18.77 0.52
C PRO A 47 -22.55 -17.60 -0.47
N GLU A 48 -23.01 -17.80 -1.70
CA GLU A 48 -22.92 -16.81 -2.79
C GLU A 48 -23.48 -15.44 -2.39
N PHE A 49 -24.53 -15.45 -1.57
CA PHE A 49 -25.12 -14.23 -1.02
C PHE A 49 -24.09 -13.36 -0.25
N PHE A 50 -23.16 -13.96 0.52
CA PHE A 50 -22.12 -13.19 1.22
C PHE A 50 -21.07 -12.67 0.27
N VAL A 51 -20.65 -13.47 -0.69
CA VAL A 51 -19.70 -13.07 -1.74
C VAL A 51 -20.27 -11.85 -2.48
N LYS A 52 -21.52 -11.95 -2.93
CA LYS A 52 -22.19 -10.85 -3.61
C LYS A 52 -22.27 -9.58 -2.76
N LYS A 53 -22.58 -9.69 -1.47
CA LYS A 53 -22.61 -8.52 -0.57
C LYS A 53 -21.25 -7.82 -0.45
N ILE A 54 -20.16 -8.59 -0.40
CA ILE A 54 -18.80 -8.06 -0.34
C ILE A 54 -18.47 -7.36 -1.66
N ASP A 55 -18.76 -8.00 -2.79
CA ASP A 55 -18.50 -7.43 -4.11
C ASP A 55 -19.31 -6.13 -4.34
N ASP A 56 -20.58 -6.11 -3.95
CA ASP A 56 -21.42 -4.92 -4.01
C ASP A 56 -20.84 -3.80 -3.13
N TYR A 57 -20.41 -4.11 -1.90
CA TYR A 57 -19.80 -3.13 -1.01
C TYR A 57 -18.50 -2.56 -1.59
N ILE A 58 -17.62 -3.42 -2.12
CA ILE A 58 -16.36 -2.97 -2.74
C ILE A 58 -16.65 -2.08 -3.95
N ARG A 59 -17.60 -2.47 -4.81
CA ARG A 59 -18.00 -1.68 -5.98
C ARG A 59 -18.55 -0.31 -5.57
N ASP A 60 -19.45 -0.28 -4.61
CA ASP A 60 -20.17 0.93 -4.20
C ASP A 60 -19.26 1.91 -3.42
N ASN A 61 -18.21 1.39 -2.76
CA ASN A 61 -17.24 2.19 -1.99
C ASN A 61 -15.87 2.27 -2.66
N LYS A 62 -15.76 1.92 -3.93
CA LYS A 62 -14.48 1.81 -4.65
C LYS A 62 -13.65 3.08 -4.58
N GLU A 63 -14.25 4.24 -4.78
CA GLU A 63 -13.55 5.53 -4.78
C GLU A 63 -13.00 5.87 -3.39
N GLU A 64 -13.77 5.60 -2.33
CA GLU A 64 -13.32 5.80 -0.94
C GLU A 64 -12.18 4.85 -0.59
N LEU A 65 -12.30 3.56 -0.93
CA LEU A 65 -11.28 2.56 -0.72
C LEU A 65 -9.98 2.90 -1.46
N LEU A 66 -10.08 3.36 -2.72
CA LEU A 66 -8.93 3.78 -3.52
C LEU A 66 -8.30 5.07 -2.99
N SER A 67 -9.09 6.03 -2.51
CA SER A 67 -8.59 7.31 -1.99
C SER A 67 -7.72 7.15 -0.74
N SER A 68 -7.92 6.06 0.00
CA SER A 68 -7.11 5.70 1.17
C SER A 68 -5.79 4.99 0.81
N GLN A 69 -5.65 4.50 -0.43
CA GLN A 69 -4.45 3.79 -0.86
C GLN A 69 -3.32 4.77 -1.19
N ILE A 70 -2.17 4.56 -0.58
CA ILE A 70 -0.93 5.26 -0.90
C ILE A 70 -0.04 4.30 -1.68
N LYS A 71 0.33 4.69 -2.90
CA LYS A 71 1.27 3.97 -3.76
C LYS A 71 2.53 4.80 -3.95
N LYS A 72 3.66 4.11 -4.02
CA LYS A 72 4.96 4.71 -4.32
C LYS A 72 5.45 4.22 -5.68
N GLN A 73 6.11 5.10 -6.41
CA GLN A 73 6.82 4.76 -7.64
C GLN A 73 8.20 5.42 -7.62
N ALA A 74 9.17 4.76 -8.18
CA ALA A 74 10.50 5.30 -8.42
C ALA A 74 11.07 4.69 -9.69
N HIS A 75 11.46 5.52 -10.63
CA HIS A 75 12.14 5.11 -11.84
C HIS A 75 13.21 6.11 -12.23
N TYR A 76 14.13 5.66 -13.05
CA TYR A 76 15.14 6.52 -13.61
C TYR A 76 15.30 6.23 -15.11
N SER A 77 15.76 7.24 -15.83
CA SER A 77 16.07 7.13 -17.26
C SER A 77 17.33 7.89 -17.58
N MET A 78 18.14 7.33 -18.48
CA MET A 78 19.31 8.04 -19.01
C MET A 78 18.85 9.19 -19.90
N GLN A 79 19.48 10.36 -19.73
CA GLN A 79 19.25 11.54 -20.54
C GLN A 79 20.27 11.64 -21.69
N GLY A 80 20.04 12.52 -22.65
CA GLY A 80 20.91 12.67 -23.82
C GLY A 80 22.33 13.19 -23.51
N ASP A 81 22.56 13.75 -22.33
CA ASP A 81 23.86 14.21 -21.82
C ASP A 81 24.59 13.16 -20.96
N SER A 82 24.10 11.92 -20.96
CA SER A 82 24.59 10.81 -20.15
C SER A 82 24.36 10.95 -18.64
N SER A 83 23.59 11.93 -18.19
CA SER A 83 23.05 12.00 -16.84
C SER A 83 21.80 11.11 -16.70
N TYR A 84 21.32 10.95 -15.48
CA TYR A 84 20.14 10.16 -15.18
C TYR A 84 19.09 11.02 -14.49
N LEU A 85 17.88 10.99 -15.00
CA LEU A 85 16.73 11.60 -14.36
C LEU A 85 16.03 10.56 -13.50
N VAL A 86 15.98 10.80 -12.20
CA VAL A 86 15.24 9.99 -11.23
C VAL A 86 13.89 10.65 -10.98
N ASN A 87 12.82 9.88 -11.13
CA ASN A 87 11.45 10.32 -10.84
C ASN A 87 10.91 9.55 -9.64
N LEU A 88 10.57 10.26 -8.57
CA LEU A 88 10.05 9.73 -7.31
C LEU A 88 8.62 10.24 -7.12
N VAL A 89 7.66 9.33 -7.01
CA VAL A 89 6.24 9.68 -6.98
C VAL A 89 5.55 9.03 -5.80
N ILE A 90 4.66 9.78 -5.16
CA ILE A 90 3.65 9.26 -4.24
C ILE A 90 2.27 9.55 -4.81
N ILE A 91 1.48 8.50 -4.90
CA ILE A 91 0.12 8.55 -5.41
C ILE A 91 -0.83 8.21 -4.26
N LYS A 92 -1.80 9.07 -4.02
CA LYS A 92 -2.92 8.81 -3.10
C LYS A 92 -4.19 8.68 -3.91
N GLY A 93 -4.74 7.45 -3.93
CA GLY A 93 -5.86 7.15 -4.81
C GLY A 93 -5.48 7.29 -6.28
N ARG A 94 -6.01 8.32 -6.96
CA ARG A 94 -5.72 8.64 -8.36
C ARG A 94 -4.87 9.91 -8.55
N GLN A 95 -4.44 10.54 -7.45
CA GLN A 95 -3.72 11.81 -7.50
C GLN A 95 -2.24 11.62 -7.15
N ASN A 96 -1.39 12.23 -7.95
CA ASN A 96 0.01 12.42 -7.59
C ASN A 96 0.10 13.51 -6.52
N VAL A 97 0.32 13.10 -5.28
CA VAL A 97 0.45 14.04 -4.14
C VAL A 97 1.87 14.55 -3.97
N LEU A 98 2.85 13.83 -4.49
CA LEU A 98 4.24 14.27 -4.57
C LEU A 98 4.85 13.72 -5.85
N ASN A 99 5.57 14.57 -6.58
CA ASN A 99 6.36 14.19 -7.74
C ASN A 99 7.67 14.97 -7.70
N VAL A 100 8.78 14.27 -7.52
CA VAL A 100 10.11 14.85 -7.42
C VAL A 100 10.97 14.30 -8.54
N ASN A 101 11.61 15.20 -9.28
CA ASN A 101 12.58 14.86 -10.31
C ASN A 101 13.98 15.33 -9.86
N VAL A 102 14.94 14.43 -9.92
CA VAL A 102 16.32 14.69 -9.53
C VAL A 102 17.26 14.20 -10.63
N ASN A 103 18.16 15.08 -11.09
CA ASN A 103 19.23 14.68 -11.97
C ASN A 103 20.42 14.19 -11.15
N VAL A 104 20.99 13.07 -11.55
CA VAL A 104 22.22 12.50 -10.98
C VAL A 104 23.17 12.11 -12.09
N ASP A 105 24.46 12.03 -11.77
CA ASP A 105 25.50 11.83 -12.78
C ASP A 105 25.72 10.36 -13.15
N THR A 106 25.38 9.44 -12.26
CA THR A 106 25.63 8.01 -12.43
C THR A 106 24.38 7.15 -12.28
N GLU A 107 24.39 6.01 -12.96
CA GLU A 107 23.33 5.02 -12.83
C GLU A 107 23.24 4.42 -11.40
N ASP A 108 24.40 4.25 -10.77
CA ASP A 108 24.45 3.71 -9.39
C ASP A 108 23.79 4.66 -8.39
N GLU A 109 23.98 5.96 -8.53
CA GLU A 109 23.27 6.98 -7.75
C GLU A 109 21.75 6.91 -7.99
N ALA A 110 21.34 6.79 -9.26
CA ALA A 110 19.94 6.70 -9.62
C ALA A 110 19.27 5.45 -9.00
N LYS A 111 19.92 4.29 -9.11
CA LYS A 111 19.46 3.03 -8.48
C LYS A 111 19.37 3.16 -6.97
N ALA A 112 20.43 3.67 -6.32
CA ALA A 112 20.47 3.84 -4.88
C ALA A 112 19.35 4.78 -4.37
N MET A 113 19.02 5.82 -5.13
CA MET A 113 17.95 6.76 -4.81
C MET A 113 16.59 6.09 -4.91
N CYS A 114 16.33 5.32 -5.97
CA CYS A 114 15.10 4.53 -6.13
C CYS A 114 14.92 3.51 -5.00
N ASP A 115 15.98 2.77 -4.65
CA ASP A 115 15.94 1.77 -3.59
C ASP A 115 15.68 2.37 -2.21
N LYS A 116 16.31 3.50 -1.91
CA LYS A 116 16.06 4.24 -0.67
C LYS A 116 14.63 4.78 -0.61
N TRP A 117 14.08 5.23 -1.74
CA TRP A 117 12.69 5.66 -1.83
C TRP A 117 11.74 4.52 -1.53
N HIS A 118 11.92 3.37 -2.14
CA HIS A 118 11.08 2.21 -1.92
C HIS A 118 11.07 1.72 -0.46
N ARG A 119 12.20 1.86 0.24
CA ARG A 119 12.32 1.40 1.65
C ARG A 119 11.73 2.37 2.67
N ASP A 120 11.77 3.68 2.40
CA ASP A 120 11.51 4.71 3.42
C ASP A 120 10.74 5.92 2.86
N TYR A 121 9.85 5.69 1.90
CA TYR A 121 9.13 6.78 1.24
C TYR A 121 8.19 7.56 2.19
N GLU A 122 7.61 6.89 3.18
CA GLU A 122 6.66 7.53 4.12
C GLU A 122 7.37 8.59 4.98
N ASN A 123 8.54 8.23 5.53
CA ASN A 123 9.34 9.16 6.32
C ASN A 123 9.87 10.32 5.47
N LYS A 124 10.35 10.04 4.26
CA LYS A 124 10.79 11.07 3.31
C LYS A 124 9.68 12.01 2.91
N TYR A 125 8.50 11.49 2.63
CA TYR A 125 7.32 12.30 2.33
C TYR A 125 6.98 13.24 3.49
N SER A 126 6.94 12.73 4.71
CA SER A 126 6.68 13.53 5.91
C SER A 126 7.71 14.66 6.05
N GLN A 127 9.00 14.35 5.92
CA GLN A 127 10.07 15.35 6.00
C GLN A 127 9.97 16.43 4.91
N ILE A 128 9.65 16.04 3.67
CA ILE A 128 9.47 16.99 2.56
C ILE A 128 8.29 17.92 2.85
N MET A 129 7.17 17.37 3.33
CA MET A 129 5.98 18.15 3.67
C MET A 129 6.25 19.11 4.83
N ASP A 130 7.03 18.71 5.83
CA ASP A 130 7.43 19.56 6.95
C ASP A 130 8.30 20.72 6.46
N ILE A 131 9.25 20.46 5.55
CA ILE A 131 10.10 21.50 4.95
C ILE A 131 9.28 22.49 4.14
N ILE A 132 8.33 22.03 3.33
CA ILE A 132 7.50 22.89 2.48
C ILE A 132 6.54 23.74 3.31
N ASN A 133 6.04 23.19 4.42
CA ASN A 133 5.07 23.86 5.28
C ASN A 133 5.68 24.71 6.41
N SER A 134 6.99 24.71 6.54
CA SER A 134 7.72 25.49 7.56
C SER A 134 7.89 27.00 7.14
#